data_4e5ef71ca8c46cd2a04b1feb41ed96ec
#
_entry.id   4e5ef71ca8c46cd2a04b1feb41ed96ec
#
_cell.length_a   1.000
_cell.length_b   1.000
_cell.length_c   1.000
_cell.angle_alpha   90.00
_cell.angle_beta   90.00
_cell.angle_gamma   90.00
#
_symmetry.space_group_name_H-M   'P 1'
#
loop_
_entity.id
_entity.type
_entity.pdbx_description
1 polymer ?
#
loop_
_entity_poly.entity_id
_entity_poly.type
_entity_poly.pdbx_seq_one_letter_code
_entity_poly.pdbx_strand_id
1 'polypeptide(L)'
;MASEEFVEKDANSSTLGRLDTSTSSEKIEGASIDKGSVDSREEKTETGTTETATNDDEATYESIRPATGTSGAARATGRSLVKTRSSGLSTRSSLSRVRSYNGYGCDDLDEAHDLDEADGGAGGDAEKGRRTPQGREKDAFEVGFEGGNDDPWCPRSMGVLRKWAIVGLTSLGSFCVTCASSIYTSTYTQMDAEFGCSRIVATLGLSMFVLGIALGPMWSPLSEFYGRRPIYLAAFAAFTIWIIPSAVAKNIQTVIISRFFQGLSGSAFLSVSGGTVGDLFTPNQMHYPMIMFTAAPFLGPSFGPMIGGFINSNVNWRWTHYMLIIWAFMICLALVVTVPETYHPVVLRNKARKLRKDTGDERWKAPIEKSNKSLVRTVGLSLLRPFQILIFEPMALILNLYSAILLGILYLFFGAFPLVFQGTYGFNLWQTGLTFLGMLVGMFCAAIMGPLWVKIRAQLIEKNGRLTGVEGKAEPEYRLPSAILGSFLVTIGLFWFGWSSFPWVHWVMPIIGSAIFGAGTLLVFSGTFSYLVDAYPLYAASSLAANALARCSFAAAFPLFGLQMYEKLGNQWATSSLAFLTVAMLPFPYLFYRFGKRIRAHSKMATAD
;
A
#
# COMPACT_ATOMS: atom_id res chain seq x y z
N MET A 1 -10.93 -61.58 31.45
CA MET A 1 -11.38 -61.34 32.80
C MET A 1 -12.31 -60.15 32.73
N ALA A 2 -13.56 -60.45 32.66
CA ALA A 2 -14.72 -60.16 33.47
C ALA A 2 -15.19 -58.71 33.18
N SER A 3 -16.27 -58.49 32.34
CA SER A 3 -17.73 -58.72 32.62
C SER A 3 -18.20 -57.80 33.74
N GLU A 4 -19.22 -57.00 33.55
CA GLU A 4 -20.66 -57.17 33.34
C GLU A 4 -21.24 -55.74 33.23
N GLU A 5 -22.09 -55.39 32.28
CA GLU A 5 -23.51 -55.72 32.02
C GLU A 5 -24.54 -55.09 32.97
N PHE A 6 -25.62 -54.61 32.33
CA PHE A 6 -27.00 -54.38 32.80
C PHE A 6 -27.31 -52.97 33.38
N VAL A 7 -28.39 -52.27 33.06
CA VAL A 7 -29.78 -52.67 32.63
C VAL A 7 -30.50 -51.46 32.02
N GLU A 8 -31.26 -51.76 31.01
CA GLU A 8 -32.38 -51.10 30.35
C GLU A 8 -33.61 -50.97 31.26
N LYS A 9 -34.41 -49.90 31.10
CA LYS A 9 -35.89 -49.91 31.21
C LYS A 9 -36.45 -48.59 30.71
N ASP A 10 -37.09 -48.55 29.60
CA ASP A 10 -38.52 -48.54 29.23
C ASP A 10 -39.46 -47.87 30.25
N ALA A 11 -40.35 -47.01 29.87
CA ALA A 11 -41.49 -47.03 29.02
C ALA A 11 -42.38 -45.78 29.28
N ASN A 12 -42.80 -45.18 28.21
CA ASN A 12 -44.22 -45.11 27.79
C ASN A 12 -45.19 -44.15 28.46
N SER A 13 -45.79 -43.40 27.67
CA SER A 13 -47.20 -43.22 27.24
C SER A 13 -47.68 -41.77 27.33
N SER A 14 -47.99 -41.25 26.16
CA SER A 14 -49.32 -40.86 25.63
C SER A 14 -50.09 -39.79 26.41
N THR A 15 -50.52 -38.69 25.76
CA THR A 15 -51.81 -38.58 25.07
C THR A 15 -51.96 -37.18 24.45
N LEU A 16 -52.23 -37.12 23.20
CA LEU A 16 -53.31 -36.47 22.44
C LEU A 16 -54.05 -35.27 23.10
N GLY A 17 -54.10 -34.20 22.35
CA GLY A 17 -55.02 -33.09 22.53
C GLY A 17 -55.03 -32.17 21.33
N ARG A 18 -55.70 -32.61 20.27
CA ARG A 18 -56.10 -31.80 19.12
C ARG A 18 -57.37 -31.02 19.53
N LEU A 19 -57.41 -29.73 19.21
CA LEU A 19 -58.68 -29.03 18.96
C LEU A 19 -58.45 -27.88 18.00
N ASP A 20 -59.19 -28.00 16.93
CA ASP A 20 -59.37 -27.09 15.81
C ASP A 20 -60.29 -25.92 16.15
N THR A 21 -60.36 -25.02 15.17
CA THR A 21 -61.42 -24.07 14.78
C THR A 21 -61.38 -22.73 15.51
N SER A 22 -61.56 -21.62 14.90
CA SER A 22 -62.11 -21.13 13.63
C SER A 22 -62.21 -19.61 13.73
N THR A 23 -61.93 -18.95 12.64
CA THR A 23 -62.63 -17.77 12.08
C THR A 23 -63.21 -16.70 13.00
N SER A 24 -62.76 -15.46 12.80
CA SER A 24 -63.68 -14.42 12.29
C SER A 24 -62.91 -13.16 11.82
N SER A 25 -63.21 -12.84 10.60
CA SER A 25 -62.99 -11.57 9.94
C SER A 25 -63.90 -10.50 10.51
N GLU A 26 -63.39 -9.31 10.76
CA GLU A 26 -64.22 -8.10 10.77
C GLU A 26 -63.50 -6.96 10.04
N LYS A 27 -64.16 -6.56 8.94
CA LYS A 27 -63.98 -5.31 8.21
C LYS A 27 -64.64 -4.18 9.00
N ILE A 28 -63.99 -3.03 9.08
CA ILE A 28 -64.67 -1.74 9.11
C ILE A 28 -63.86 -0.78 8.23
N GLU A 29 -64.43 -0.41 7.09
CA GLU A 29 -64.56 0.85 6.40
C GLU A 29 -64.32 2.07 7.31
N GLY A 30 -63.56 3.09 6.99
CA GLY A 30 -63.76 3.98 5.85
C GLY A 30 -64.05 5.37 6.40
N ALA A 31 -63.14 6.35 6.15
CA ALA A 31 -63.49 7.76 6.09
C ALA A 31 -62.44 8.53 5.29
N SER A 32 -62.81 8.87 4.10
CA SER A 32 -62.25 9.93 3.28
C SER A 32 -62.86 11.27 3.67
N ILE A 33 -62.08 12.35 3.67
CA ILE A 33 -62.44 13.78 3.53
C ILE A 33 -61.09 14.52 3.53
N ASP A 34 -60.78 15.50 2.74
CA ASP A 34 -61.25 16.17 1.55
C ASP A 34 -60.11 17.12 1.10
N LYS A 35 -60.18 17.52 -0.09
CA LYS A 35 -59.30 18.41 -0.83
C LYS A 35 -59.23 19.84 -0.27
N GLY A 36 -58.06 20.44 -0.33
CA GLY A 36 -57.89 21.86 -0.20
C GLY A 36 -56.71 22.34 -1.05
N SER A 37 -57.00 22.65 -2.32
CA SER A 37 -56.18 23.45 -3.21
C SER A 37 -56.40 24.93 -2.93
N VAL A 38 -55.32 25.72 -2.86
CA VAL A 38 -55.26 27.16 -3.16
C VAL A 38 -53.81 27.47 -3.51
N ASP A 39 -53.45 27.61 -4.71
CA ASP A 39 -53.49 28.73 -5.64
C ASP A 39 -52.38 29.76 -5.44
N SER A 40 -51.55 29.80 -6.45
CA SER A 40 -50.69 30.80 -7.00
C SER A 40 -50.76 32.23 -6.48
N ARG A 41 -49.55 32.83 -6.33
CA ARG A 41 -49.35 34.20 -6.78
C ARG A 41 -47.88 34.48 -7.15
N GLU A 42 -47.66 34.72 -8.43
CA GLU A 42 -46.56 35.49 -8.98
C GLU A 42 -46.63 36.94 -8.45
N GLU A 43 -45.45 37.53 -8.22
CA GLU A 43 -45.30 38.98 -8.31
C GLU A 43 -43.89 39.32 -8.84
N LYS A 44 -43.91 39.81 -10.10
CA LYS A 44 -42.88 40.57 -10.74
C LYS A 44 -42.94 42.01 -10.26
N THR A 45 -41.76 42.66 -10.11
CA THR A 45 -41.50 44.07 -10.47
C THR A 45 -40.00 44.27 -10.24
N GLU A 46 -39.23 44.52 -11.23
CA GLU A 46 -38.88 45.69 -12.05
C GLU A 46 -37.91 46.66 -11.38
N THR A 47 -36.76 46.75 -12.05
CA THR A 47 -35.97 47.92 -12.48
C THR A 47 -35.45 48.94 -11.46
N GLY A 48 -34.17 49.16 -11.57
CA GLY A 48 -33.48 50.33 -11.04
C GLY A 48 -32.03 50.42 -11.52
N THR A 49 -31.83 50.93 -12.70
CA THR A 49 -30.57 51.41 -13.28
C THR A 49 -29.97 52.56 -12.48
N THR A 50 -28.66 52.57 -12.27
CA THR A 50 -27.84 53.79 -12.44
C THR A 50 -26.38 53.47 -12.66
N GLU A 51 -25.87 54.11 -13.68
CA GLU A 51 -24.56 54.17 -14.29
C GLU A 51 -23.48 54.81 -13.41
N THR A 52 -22.28 54.66 -13.94
CA THR A 52 -21.03 55.46 -13.95
C THR A 52 -19.98 54.99 -12.95
N ALA A 53 -18.71 54.82 -13.25
CA ALA A 53 -17.84 55.26 -14.33
C ALA A 53 -16.55 54.40 -14.34
N THR A 54 -16.13 54.09 -15.52
CA THR A 54 -14.80 54.03 -16.15
C THR A 54 -13.58 54.29 -15.29
N ASN A 55 -12.58 53.38 -15.36
CA ASN A 55 -11.23 53.75 -15.73
C ASN A 55 -10.46 52.55 -16.27
N ASP A 56 -10.08 52.71 -17.52
CA ASP A 56 -9.14 51.93 -18.30
C ASP A 56 -7.72 52.11 -17.73
N ASP A 57 -6.92 51.02 -17.74
CA ASP A 57 -5.50 51.13 -17.97
C ASP A 57 -5.01 49.89 -18.71
N GLU A 58 -5.01 50.02 -20.03
CA GLU A 58 -4.22 49.27 -20.98
C GLU A 58 -2.74 49.60 -20.81
N ALA A 59 -1.87 48.62 -20.65
CA ALA A 59 -0.44 48.77 -20.82
C ALA A 59 0.06 47.84 -21.93
N THR A 60 0.30 48.47 -23.01
CA THR A 60 0.83 48.16 -24.31
C THR A 60 2.11 47.33 -24.30
N TYR A 61 2.14 46.30 -25.13
CA TYR A 61 3.36 45.65 -25.60
C TYR A 61 4.12 46.53 -26.57
N GLU A 62 5.40 46.77 -26.31
CA GLU A 62 6.34 47.37 -27.29
C GLU A 62 7.49 46.39 -27.59
N SER A 63 7.56 46.00 -28.83
CA SER A 63 8.62 45.25 -29.49
C SER A 63 9.75 46.17 -29.91
N ILE A 64 11.01 45.88 -29.54
CA ILE A 64 12.19 46.52 -30.12
C ILE A 64 13.10 45.48 -30.78
N ARG A 65 13.25 45.60 -32.10
CA ARG A 65 14.24 44.93 -32.95
C ARG A 65 15.54 45.73 -33.04
N PRO A 66 16.67 45.13 -33.46
CA PRO A 66 18.02 45.57 -33.15
C PRO A 66 18.58 46.57 -34.19
N ALA A 67 19.50 47.42 -33.74
CA ALA A 67 20.32 48.23 -34.63
C ALA A 67 21.79 47.79 -34.59
N THR A 68 22.35 47.58 -35.76
CA THR A 68 23.77 47.36 -36.09
C THR A 68 24.57 48.66 -36.03
N GLY A 69 25.88 48.57 -35.68
CA GLY A 69 26.79 49.65 -35.99
C GLY A 69 28.11 49.64 -35.22
N THR A 70 29.15 49.04 -35.79
CA THR A 70 30.57 49.45 -36.03
C THR A 70 31.43 50.10 -34.96
N SER A 71 32.56 49.42 -34.76
CA SER A 71 33.99 49.84 -34.69
C SER A 71 34.45 50.97 -33.76
N GLY A 72 35.48 50.67 -32.96
CA GLY A 72 36.35 51.64 -32.35
C GLY A 72 37.33 51.05 -31.33
N ALA A 73 38.59 50.92 -31.72
CA ALA A 73 39.70 50.47 -30.87
C ALA A 73 40.22 51.58 -29.97
N ALA A 74 40.54 51.26 -28.69
CA ALA A 74 41.65 51.89 -27.93
C ALA A 74 41.96 51.13 -26.63
N ARG A 75 43.06 50.65 -26.53
CA ARG A 75 44.24 50.49 -25.65
C ARG A 75 44.09 50.75 -24.13
N ALA A 76 44.38 49.68 -23.41
CA ALA A 76 45.12 49.51 -22.15
C ALA A 76 45.00 50.48 -20.99
N THR A 77 44.64 49.92 -19.83
CA THR A 77 45.48 49.92 -18.62
C THR A 77 44.85 48.98 -17.56
N GLY A 78 45.71 48.22 -16.88
CA GLY A 78 45.34 47.17 -15.98
C GLY A 78 44.78 47.64 -14.63
N ARG A 79 43.83 46.85 -14.13
CA ARG A 79 43.55 46.70 -12.70
C ARG A 79 42.91 45.34 -12.47
N SER A 80 43.48 44.61 -11.54
CA SER A 80 43.02 43.30 -11.09
C SER A 80 41.55 43.33 -10.66
N LEU A 81 40.70 42.64 -11.37
CA LEU A 81 39.34 42.34 -10.99
C LEU A 81 39.26 40.91 -10.49
N VAL A 82 38.98 40.78 -9.23
CA VAL A 82 38.52 39.58 -8.54
C VAL A 82 37.46 38.90 -9.42
N LYS A 83 37.76 37.73 -9.94
CA LYS A 83 36.81 36.87 -10.63
C LYS A 83 35.77 36.37 -9.63
N THR A 84 34.66 37.05 -9.52
CA THR A 84 33.42 36.45 -9.04
C THR A 84 33.01 35.35 -10.01
N ARG A 85 33.23 34.16 -9.59
CA ARG A 85 32.78 32.93 -10.27
C ARG A 85 31.28 32.90 -10.21
N SER A 86 30.59 33.40 -11.24
CA SER A 86 29.19 33.08 -11.47
C SER A 86 29.15 31.57 -11.70
N SER A 87 28.63 30.84 -10.71
CA SER A 87 28.24 29.45 -10.88
C SER A 87 27.07 29.42 -11.87
N GLY A 88 27.40 29.38 -13.17
CA GLY A 88 26.45 28.94 -14.18
C GLY A 88 25.98 27.55 -13.78
N LEU A 89 24.74 27.43 -13.33
CA LEU A 89 24.03 26.18 -13.27
C LEU A 89 24.00 25.63 -14.71
N SER A 90 25.00 24.85 -15.06
CA SER A 90 24.94 23.95 -16.18
C SER A 90 23.78 22.98 -15.86
N THR A 91 22.61 23.23 -16.41
CA THR A 91 21.57 22.23 -16.60
C THR A 91 22.14 21.12 -17.50
N ARG A 92 23.04 20.32 -16.93
CA ARG A 92 23.37 19.02 -17.48
C ARG A 92 22.13 18.16 -17.33
N SER A 93 21.34 18.11 -18.37
CA SER A 93 20.33 17.09 -18.53
C SER A 93 21.02 15.73 -18.51
N SER A 94 21.12 15.12 -17.33
CA SER A 94 21.49 13.73 -17.16
C SER A 94 20.30 12.84 -17.56
N LEU A 95 19.92 12.92 -18.83
CA LEU A 95 18.79 12.20 -19.42
C LEU A 95 19.06 10.70 -19.62
N SER A 96 20.24 10.19 -19.26
CA SER A 96 20.59 8.78 -19.42
C SER A 96 20.28 7.90 -18.20
N ARG A 97 19.88 8.48 -17.05
CA ARG A 97 19.45 7.74 -15.86
C ARG A 97 18.11 8.27 -15.40
N VAL A 98 17.04 7.82 -16.03
CA VAL A 98 15.74 7.91 -15.42
C VAL A 98 15.69 6.79 -14.36
N ARG A 99 16.23 7.06 -13.18
CA ARG A 99 16.07 6.18 -12.02
C ARG A 99 14.59 6.06 -11.70
N SER A 100 14.13 4.86 -11.39
CA SER A 100 12.85 4.70 -10.72
C SER A 100 12.92 5.50 -9.42
N TYR A 101 12.12 6.55 -9.29
CA TYR A 101 12.19 7.52 -8.19
C TYR A 101 11.81 6.92 -6.83
N ASN A 102 11.40 5.66 -6.79
CA ASN A 102 10.85 5.01 -5.60
C ASN A 102 11.86 4.17 -4.81
N GLY A 103 13.15 4.15 -5.15
CA GLY A 103 14.12 3.31 -4.45
C GLY A 103 13.83 1.81 -4.52
N TYR A 104 13.03 1.38 -5.50
CA TYR A 104 12.73 -0.05 -5.74
C TYR A 104 13.60 -0.64 -6.86
N GLY A 105 14.61 0.09 -7.32
CA GLY A 105 15.48 -0.32 -8.42
C GLY A 105 16.68 -1.14 -7.98
N CYS A 106 17.12 -2.10 -8.83
CA CYS A 106 18.36 -2.85 -8.62
C CYS A 106 19.61 -1.97 -8.66
N ASP A 107 19.54 -0.80 -9.29
CA ASP A 107 20.66 0.16 -9.33
C ASP A 107 21.04 0.65 -7.94
N ASP A 108 20.05 0.77 -7.02
CA ASP A 108 20.28 1.16 -5.62
C ASP A 108 20.99 0.02 -4.84
N LEU A 109 20.77 -1.24 -5.23
CA LEU A 109 21.41 -2.40 -4.62
C LEU A 109 22.90 -2.50 -5.00
N ASP A 110 23.27 -2.13 -6.24
CA ASP A 110 24.66 -2.18 -6.70
C ASP A 110 25.48 -1.00 -6.15
N GLU A 111 24.91 0.22 -6.11
CA GLU A 111 25.58 1.36 -5.47
C GLU A 111 25.87 1.09 -3.99
N ALA A 112 24.93 0.44 -3.30
CA ALA A 112 25.10 0.07 -1.89
C ALA A 112 26.14 -1.06 -1.72
N HIS A 113 26.20 -2.02 -2.64
CA HIS A 113 27.20 -3.11 -2.61
C HIS A 113 28.60 -2.59 -2.91
N ASP A 114 28.75 -1.66 -3.85
CA ASP A 114 30.03 -1.04 -4.17
C ASP A 114 30.57 -0.20 -3.00
N LEU A 115 29.69 0.36 -2.17
CA LEU A 115 30.06 1.05 -0.93
C LEU A 115 30.47 0.05 0.17
N ASP A 116 29.82 -1.10 0.28
CA ASP A 116 30.16 -2.15 1.24
C ASP A 116 31.51 -2.83 0.89
N GLU A 117 31.83 -3.01 -0.40
CA GLU A 117 33.13 -3.53 -0.85
C GLU A 117 34.27 -2.51 -0.69
N ALA A 118 33.98 -1.21 -0.77
CA ALA A 118 34.96 -0.16 -0.54
C ALA A 118 35.35 0.02 0.95
N ASP A 119 34.44 -0.30 1.87
CA ASP A 119 34.68 -0.19 3.32
C ASP A 119 35.35 -1.44 3.93
N GLY A 120 35.36 -2.56 3.20
CA GLY A 120 36.01 -3.82 3.60
C GLY A 120 37.53 -3.89 3.36
N GLY A 121 38.12 -2.92 2.65
CA GLY A 121 39.53 -2.81 2.37
C GLY A 121 40.26 -1.90 3.36
N ALA A 122 40.60 -2.40 4.53
CA ALA A 122 41.32 -1.68 5.55
C ALA A 122 42.75 -1.26 5.13
N GLY A 123 43.05 0.01 5.28
CA GLY A 123 44.38 0.52 5.58
C GLY A 123 45.22 0.95 4.39
N GLY A 124 45.28 2.26 4.13
CA GLY A 124 46.28 2.87 3.27
C GLY A 124 45.90 4.25 2.75
N ASP A 125 46.41 5.27 3.43
CA ASP A 125 46.62 6.63 2.98
C ASP A 125 45.45 7.49 2.50
N ALA A 126 44.95 8.28 3.43
CA ALA A 126 44.18 9.48 3.20
C ALA A 126 44.96 10.53 2.46
N GLU A 127 44.87 10.55 1.13
CA GLU A 127 45.02 11.75 0.32
C GLU A 127 44.85 11.43 -1.16
N LYS A 128 43.62 11.18 -1.61
CA LYS A 128 43.25 11.34 -3.03
C LYS A 128 41.90 11.95 -3.18
N GLY A 129 41.95 13.17 -3.66
CA GLY A 129 40.84 14.07 -3.89
C GLY A 129 39.59 13.41 -4.46
N ARG A 130 38.47 13.89 -3.98
CA ARG A 130 37.09 13.69 -4.45
C ARG A 130 37.07 13.63 -5.99
N ARG A 131 37.22 12.44 -6.56
CA ARG A 131 37.02 12.21 -8.00
C ARG A 131 35.51 12.36 -8.25
N THR A 132 35.11 13.54 -8.70
CA THR A 132 33.88 13.71 -9.45
C THR A 132 33.80 12.62 -10.53
N PRO A 133 32.68 11.93 -10.72
CA PRO A 133 32.53 10.98 -11.82
C PRO A 133 32.82 11.75 -13.12
N GLN A 134 33.94 11.45 -13.74
CA GLN A 134 34.27 11.94 -15.07
C GLN A 134 33.14 11.55 -16.00
N GLY A 135 32.56 12.53 -16.69
CA GLY A 135 31.50 12.32 -17.65
C GLY A 135 31.90 11.20 -18.62
N ARG A 136 31.23 10.06 -18.49
CA ARG A 136 31.30 8.99 -19.48
C ARG A 136 30.88 9.63 -20.80
N GLU A 137 31.81 9.72 -21.77
CA GLU A 137 31.45 10.11 -23.12
C GLU A 137 30.29 9.26 -23.57
N LYS A 138 29.16 9.90 -23.98
CA LYS A 138 27.99 9.19 -24.48
C LYS A 138 28.45 8.42 -25.73
N ASP A 139 28.38 7.12 -25.67
CA ASP A 139 28.52 6.26 -26.84
C ASP A 139 27.47 6.68 -27.86
N ALA A 140 27.89 7.03 -29.07
CA ALA A 140 26.99 7.52 -30.13
C ALA A 140 25.86 6.54 -30.48
N PHE A 141 26.04 5.26 -30.15
CA PHE A 141 25.08 4.18 -30.38
C PHE A 141 24.29 3.78 -29.10
N GLU A 142 24.39 4.55 -28.02
CA GLU A 142 23.61 4.31 -26.83
C GLU A 142 22.21 4.92 -26.97
N VAL A 143 21.18 4.06 -26.93
CA VAL A 143 19.77 4.46 -27.09
C VAL A 143 19.26 5.14 -25.81
N GLY A 144 18.75 6.36 -25.96
CA GLY A 144 18.10 7.15 -24.90
C GLY A 144 16.74 7.67 -25.32
N PHE A 145 16.09 8.42 -24.41
CA PHE A 145 14.90 9.22 -24.74
C PHE A 145 15.36 10.59 -25.27
N GLU A 146 15.23 10.82 -26.56
CA GLU A 146 15.73 12.02 -27.24
C GLU A 146 14.95 13.28 -26.82
N GLY A 147 13.65 13.15 -26.59
CA GLY A 147 12.75 14.20 -26.07
C GLY A 147 12.60 14.19 -24.54
N GLY A 148 13.40 13.42 -23.79
CA GLY A 148 13.23 13.28 -22.36
C GLY A 148 11.87 12.70 -21.98
N ASN A 149 11.09 13.44 -21.19
CA ASN A 149 9.75 13.00 -20.77
C ASN A 149 8.69 13.08 -21.91
N ASP A 150 8.98 13.80 -22.98
CA ASP A 150 8.07 14.01 -24.12
C ASP A 150 8.33 13.04 -25.27
N ASP A 151 9.37 12.19 -25.19
CA ASP A 151 9.64 11.13 -26.17
C ASP A 151 8.42 10.19 -26.26
N PRO A 152 7.90 9.87 -27.47
CA PRO A 152 6.77 8.96 -27.65
C PRO A 152 6.98 7.56 -27.05
N TRP A 153 8.24 7.13 -26.87
CA TRP A 153 8.59 5.87 -26.21
C TRP A 153 8.61 5.97 -24.69
N CYS A 154 8.67 7.18 -24.13
CA CYS A 154 8.73 7.36 -22.70
C CYS A 154 7.34 7.08 -22.07
N PRO A 155 7.22 6.21 -21.07
CA PRO A 155 5.94 5.98 -20.39
C PRO A 155 5.34 7.25 -19.77
N ARG A 156 6.17 8.25 -19.45
CA ARG A 156 5.73 9.55 -18.92
C ARG A 156 5.06 10.46 -19.95
N SER A 157 5.22 10.21 -21.25
CA SER A 157 4.52 10.95 -22.32
C SER A 157 3.07 10.48 -22.54
N MET A 158 2.67 9.35 -21.95
CA MET A 158 1.31 8.83 -22.11
C MET A 158 0.26 9.82 -21.63
N GLY A 159 -0.90 9.82 -22.28
CA GLY A 159 -2.05 10.64 -21.88
C GLY A 159 -2.47 10.38 -20.43
N VAL A 160 -2.89 11.42 -19.74
CA VAL A 160 -3.22 11.38 -18.29
C VAL A 160 -4.25 10.29 -17.97
N LEU A 161 -5.31 10.16 -18.77
CA LEU A 161 -6.34 9.13 -18.57
C LEU A 161 -5.76 7.72 -18.61
N ARG A 162 -4.85 7.44 -19.54
CA ARG A 162 -4.19 6.12 -19.65
C ARG A 162 -3.30 5.82 -18.46
N LYS A 163 -2.55 6.82 -17.97
CA LYS A 163 -1.74 6.67 -16.73
C LYS A 163 -2.61 6.32 -15.53
N TRP A 164 -3.73 7.03 -15.35
CA TRP A 164 -4.67 6.76 -14.26
C TRP A 164 -5.36 5.41 -14.40
N ALA A 165 -5.69 4.99 -15.62
CA ALA A 165 -6.25 3.66 -15.87
C ALA A 165 -5.26 2.54 -15.47
N ILE A 166 -3.97 2.70 -15.80
CA ILE A 166 -2.92 1.74 -15.40
C ILE A 166 -2.80 1.69 -13.88
N VAL A 167 -2.70 2.83 -13.20
CA VAL A 167 -2.59 2.89 -11.73
C VAL A 167 -3.86 2.35 -11.08
N GLY A 168 -5.04 2.71 -11.59
CA GLY A 168 -6.32 2.19 -11.12
C GLY A 168 -6.38 0.66 -11.21
N LEU A 169 -5.98 0.09 -12.33
CA LEU A 169 -6.02 -1.34 -12.55
C LEU A 169 -4.98 -2.09 -11.69
N THR A 170 -3.77 -1.57 -11.53
CA THR A 170 -2.76 -2.17 -10.65
C THR A 170 -3.15 -2.07 -9.16
N SER A 171 -3.78 -0.96 -8.76
CA SER A 171 -4.36 -0.79 -7.42
C SER A 171 -5.52 -1.76 -7.18
N LEU A 172 -6.40 -1.95 -8.19
CA LEU A 172 -7.49 -2.92 -8.13
C LEU A 172 -6.97 -4.37 -8.03
N GLY A 173 -5.85 -4.69 -8.71
CA GLY A 173 -5.16 -5.97 -8.56
C GLY A 173 -4.64 -6.17 -7.13
N SER A 174 -3.99 -5.16 -6.54
CA SER A 174 -3.55 -5.18 -5.14
C SER A 174 -4.72 -5.34 -4.16
N PHE A 175 -5.82 -4.63 -4.41
CA PHE A 175 -7.05 -4.73 -3.63
C PHE A 175 -7.67 -6.13 -3.73
N CYS A 176 -7.76 -6.71 -4.93
CA CYS A 176 -8.27 -8.07 -5.14
C CYS A 176 -7.45 -9.11 -4.36
N VAL A 177 -6.12 -9.04 -4.40
CA VAL A 177 -5.22 -9.95 -3.68
C VAL A 177 -5.42 -9.86 -2.17
N THR A 178 -5.48 -8.65 -1.62
CA THR A 178 -5.66 -8.45 -0.17
C THR A 178 -7.09 -8.76 0.28
N CYS A 179 -8.10 -8.51 -0.55
CA CYS A 179 -9.46 -8.98 -0.32
C CYS A 179 -9.53 -10.52 -0.33
N ALA A 180 -8.84 -11.20 -1.27
CA ALA A 180 -8.77 -12.64 -1.32
C ALA A 180 -8.10 -13.25 -0.07
N SER A 181 -7.21 -12.52 0.63
CA SER A 181 -6.65 -13.00 1.89
C SER A 181 -7.70 -13.13 2.98
N SER A 182 -8.56 -12.12 3.13
CA SER A 182 -9.50 -11.99 4.25
C SER A 182 -10.87 -12.59 3.98
N ILE A 183 -11.36 -12.61 2.74
CA ILE A 183 -12.66 -13.20 2.37
C ILE A 183 -12.77 -14.68 2.78
N TYR A 184 -11.64 -15.37 2.79
CA TYR A 184 -11.50 -16.76 3.19
C TYR A 184 -11.97 -17.01 4.64
N THR A 185 -11.87 -16.01 5.54
CA THR A 185 -12.28 -16.18 6.94
C THR A 185 -13.77 -16.43 7.10
N SER A 186 -14.58 -15.95 6.17
CA SER A 186 -16.03 -16.19 6.15
C SER A 186 -16.42 -17.61 5.75
N THR A 187 -15.48 -18.40 5.21
CA THR A 187 -15.73 -19.79 4.79
C THR A 187 -15.52 -20.82 5.90
N TYR A 188 -14.90 -20.44 7.02
CA TYR A 188 -14.43 -21.34 8.06
C TYR A 188 -15.51 -22.31 8.56
N THR A 189 -16.69 -21.81 8.92
CA THR A 189 -17.75 -22.62 9.52
C THR A 189 -18.24 -23.74 8.58
N GLN A 190 -18.36 -23.44 7.29
CA GLN A 190 -18.75 -24.45 6.29
C GLN A 190 -17.60 -25.43 6.00
N MET A 191 -16.36 -24.96 5.96
CA MET A 191 -15.18 -25.80 5.73
C MET A 191 -14.88 -26.71 6.90
N ASP A 192 -14.99 -26.22 8.15
CA ASP A 192 -14.80 -27.03 9.35
C ASP A 192 -15.80 -28.20 9.37
N ALA A 193 -17.07 -27.94 8.99
CA ALA A 193 -18.11 -28.96 8.90
C ALA A 193 -17.87 -29.97 7.76
N GLU A 194 -17.40 -29.49 6.58
CA GLU A 194 -17.21 -30.38 5.41
C GLU A 194 -15.95 -31.24 5.52
N PHE A 195 -14.84 -30.66 6.00
CA PHE A 195 -13.55 -31.37 6.08
C PHE A 195 -13.31 -32.05 7.44
N GLY A 196 -14.16 -31.82 8.43
CA GLY A 196 -13.99 -32.34 9.79
C GLY A 196 -12.70 -31.81 10.47
N CYS A 197 -12.26 -30.60 10.12
CA CYS A 197 -11.03 -30.02 10.63
C CYS A 197 -11.28 -29.03 11.76
N SER A 198 -10.26 -28.83 12.61
CA SER A 198 -10.35 -27.81 13.66
C SER A 198 -10.22 -26.41 13.07
N ARG A 199 -10.83 -25.42 13.74
CA ARG A 199 -10.74 -23.99 13.38
C ARG A 199 -9.31 -23.50 13.17
N ILE A 200 -8.35 -23.99 13.96
CA ILE A 200 -6.93 -23.65 13.83
C ILE A 200 -6.38 -24.13 12.50
N VAL A 201 -6.73 -25.33 12.05
CA VAL A 201 -6.29 -25.89 10.77
C VAL A 201 -6.88 -25.07 9.61
N ALA A 202 -8.16 -24.69 9.68
CA ALA A 202 -8.75 -23.78 8.70
C ALA A 202 -8.04 -22.42 8.67
N THR A 203 -7.68 -21.87 9.84
CA THR A 203 -6.94 -20.60 9.95
C THR A 203 -5.54 -20.67 9.33
N LEU A 204 -4.89 -21.85 9.28
CA LEU A 204 -3.62 -22.03 8.56
C LEU A 204 -3.72 -21.62 7.08
N GLY A 205 -4.87 -21.78 6.44
CA GLY A 205 -5.06 -21.31 5.06
C GLY A 205 -4.90 -19.79 4.93
N LEU A 206 -5.35 -19.01 5.91
CA LEU A 206 -5.11 -17.55 5.99
C LEU A 206 -3.63 -17.27 6.22
N SER A 207 -3.03 -17.92 7.20
CA SER A 207 -1.61 -17.74 7.57
C SER A 207 -0.67 -18.05 6.42
N MET A 208 -0.90 -19.16 5.69
CA MET A 208 -0.07 -19.55 4.55
C MET A 208 -0.20 -18.58 3.38
N PHE A 209 -1.40 -18.03 3.14
CA PHE A 209 -1.56 -16.97 2.14
C PHE A 209 -0.72 -15.74 2.46
N VAL A 210 -0.75 -15.29 3.71
CA VAL A 210 -0.01 -14.12 4.15
C VAL A 210 1.50 -14.38 4.17
N LEU A 211 1.94 -15.58 4.53
CA LEU A 211 3.35 -16.01 4.39
C LEU A 211 3.79 -16.02 2.93
N GLY A 212 2.92 -16.42 2.00
CA GLY A 212 3.17 -16.28 0.57
C GLY A 212 3.41 -14.82 0.16
N ILE A 213 2.62 -13.88 0.69
CA ILE A 213 2.81 -12.43 0.47
C ILE A 213 4.17 -11.96 1.01
N ALA A 214 4.66 -12.50 2.12
CA ALA A 214 5.95 -12.12 2.70
C ALA A 214 7.13 -12.29 1.74
N LEU A 215 7.04 -13.23 0.78
CA LEU A 215 8.04 -13.46 -0.26
C LEU A 215 7.90 -12.51 -1.47
N GLY A 216 6.96 -11.57 -1.42
CA GLY A 216 6.70 -10.58 -2.47
C GLY A 216 7.91 -9.80 -2.98
N PRO A 217 8.87 -9.41 -2.13
CA PRO A 217 10.06 -8.67 -2.56
C PRO A 217 10.86 -9.33 -3.69
N MET A 218 10.73 -10.63 -3.91
CA MET A 218 11.38 -11.32 -5.04
C MET A 218 10.86 -10.86 -6.42
N TRP A 219 9.63 -10.35 -6.50
CA TRP A 219 9.05 -9.91 -7.76
C TRP A 219 9.62 -8.58 -8.27
N SER A 220 10.09 -7.72 -7.36
CA SER A 220 10.65 -6.42 -7.74
C SER A 220 11.87 -6.56 -8.66
N PRO A 221 12.95 -7.28 -8.30
CA PRO A 221 14.07 -7.51 -9.22
C PRO A 221 13.66 -8.20 -10.51
N LEU A 222 12.80 -9.22 -10.44
CA LEU A 222 12.31 -9.90 -11.64
C LEU A 222 11.65 -8.92 -12.61
N SER A 223 10.87 -7.95 -12.08
CA SER A 223 10.21 -6.93 -12.91
C SER A 223 11.18 -5.91 -13.53
N GLU A 224 12.37 -5.75 -12.97
CA GLU A 224 13.42 -4.89 -13.53
C GLU A 224 14.24 -5.59 -14.61
N PHE A 225 14.41 -6.90 -14.52
CA PHE A 225 15.06 -7.68 -15.58
C PHE A 225 14.14 -7.93 -16.78
N TYR A 226 12.90 -8.35 -16.52
CA TYR A 226 11.99 -8.79 -17.58
C TYR A 226 11.03 -7.69 -18.04
N GLY A 227 10.78 -6.69 -17.21
CA GLY A 227 9.80 -5.64 -17.40
C GLY A 227 8.59 -5.80 -16.48
N ARG A 228 7.83 -4.71 -16.27
CA ARG A 228 6.65 -4.70 -15.38
C ARG A 228 5.52 -5.55 -15.95
N ARG A 229 5.22 -5.36 -17.25
CA ARG A 229 4.09 -6.03 -17.91
C ARG A 229 4.16 -7.56 -17.86
N PRO A 230 5.25 -8.24 -18.26
CA PRO A 230 5.34 -9.70 -18.21
C PRO A 230 5.14 -10.25 -16.80
N ILE A 231 5.68 -9.57 -15.80
CA ILE A 231 5.56 -9.99 -14.39
C ILE A 231 4.12 -9.87 -13.90
N TYR A 232 3.42 -8.76 -14.19
CA TYR A 232 2.00 -8.64 -13.84
C TYR A 232 1.16 -9.75 -14.47
N LEU A 233 1.35 -10.02 -15.75
CA LEU A 233 0.57 -11.03 -16.47
C LEU A 233 0.86 -12.44 -15.94
N ALA A 234 2.13 -12.81 -15.78
CA ALA A 234 2.53 -14.13 -15.29
C ALA A 234 2.08 -14.35 -13.85
N ALA A 235 2.30 -13.37 -12.96
CA ALA A 235 1.95 -13.47 -11.56
C ALA A 235 0.43 -13.53 -11.36
N PHE A 236 -0.35 -12.72 -12.09
CA PHE A 236 -1.81 -12.72 -11.91
C PHE A 236 -2.49 -13.91 -12.58
N ALA A 237 -1.95 -14.38 -13.69
CA ALA A 237 -2.37 -15.67 -14.28
C ALA A 237 -2.09 -16.82 -13.30
N ALA A 238 -0.90 -16.88 -12.71
CA ALA A 238 -0.58 -17.86 -11.67
C ALA A 238 -1.49 -17.72 -10.44
N PHE A 239 -1.79 -16.49 -9.98
CA PHE A 239 -2.74 -16.25 -8.91
C PHE A 239 -4.12 -16.83 -9.23
N THR A 240 -4.65 -16.57 -10.43
CA THR A 240 -5.94 -17.08 -10.88
C THR A 240 -5.94 -18.61 -10.97
N ILE A 241 -4.87 -19.21 -11.51
CA ILE A 241 -4.72 -20.67 -11.61
C ILE A 241 -4.72 -21.32 -10.22
N TRP A 242 -3.99 -20.73 -9.23
CA TRP A 242 -3.93 -21.28 -7.88
C TRP A 242 -5.23 -21.12 -7.07
N ILE A 243 -6.18 -20.28 -7.49
CA ILE A 243 -7.51 -20.22 -6.87
C ILE A 243 -8.33 -21.47 -7.24
N ILE A 244 -8.13 -22.04 -8.43
CA ILE A 244 -8.90 -23.19 -8.92
C ILE A 244 -8.80 -24.42 -7.99
N PRO A 245 -7.60 -24.88 -7.55
CA PRO A 245 -7.51 -25.99 -6.60
C PRO A 245 -8.23 -25.72 -5.28
N SER A 246 -8.23 -24.47 -4.79
CA SER A 246 -9.00 -24.11 -3.59
C SER A 246 -10.51 -24.23 -3.80
N ALA A 247 -11.02 -23.91 -5.01
CA ALA A 247 -12.45 -23.97 -5.32
C ALA A 247 -12.98 -25.41 -5.41
N VAL A 248 -12.14 -26.35 -5.91
CA VAL A 248 -12.51 -27.77 -6.11
C VAL A 248 -11.90 -28.71 -5.07
N ALA A 249 -11.35 -28.17 -3.99
CA ALA A 249 -10.67 -28.95 -2.96
C ALA A 249 -11.60 -30.01 -2.33
N LYS A 250 -11.05 -31.21 -2.15
CA LYS A 250 -11.68 -32.34 -1.45
C LYS A 250 -11.08 -32.54 -0.04
N ASN A 251 -9.99 -31.85 0.27
CA ASN A 251 -9.30 -31.88 1.56
C ASN A 251 -8.71 -30.52 1.91
N ILE A 252 -8.51 -30.29 3.19
CA ILE A 252 -7.99 -29.00 3.70
C ILE A 252 -6.53 -28.75 3.29
N GLN A 253 -5.72 -29.80 3.09
CA GLN A 253 -4.32 -29.67 2.70
C GLN A 253 -4.18 -29.02 1.31
N THR A 254 -5.04 -29.40 0.36
CA THR A 254 -5.08 -28.77 -0.97
C THR A 254 -5.38 -27.26 -0.85
N VAL A 255 -6.32 -26.89 0.02
CA VAL A 255 -6.65 -25.48 0.27
C VAL A 255 -5.42 -24.75 0.84
N ILE A 256 -4.79 -25.29 1.87
CA ILE A 256 -3.64 -24.66 2.55
C ILE A 256 -2.48 -24.44 1.58
N ILE A 257 -2.11 -25.47 0.79
CA ILE A 257 -1.01 -25.36 -0.18
C ILE A 257 -1.34 -24.35 -1.28
N SER A 258 -2.54 -24.43 -1.86
CA SER A 258 -2.93 -23.50 -2.91
C SER A 258 -3.02 -22.06 -2.40
N ARG A 259 -3.44 -21.82 -1.16
CA ARG A 259 -3.45 -20.51 -0.51
C ARG A 259 -2.04 -19.90 -0.41
N PHE A 260 -1.02 -20.70 -0.09
CA PHE A 260 0.37 -20.22 -0.09
C PHE A 260 0.79 -19.70 -1.47
N PHE A 261 0.55 -20.49 -2.52
CA PHE A 261 0.92 -20.07 -3.88
C PHE A 261 0.06 -18.92 -4.43
N GLN A 262 -1.20 -18.80 -4.01
CA GLN A 262 -2.02 -17.61 -4.27
C GLN A 262 -1.37 -16.37 -3.67
N GLY A 263 -0.97 -16.42 -2.39
CA GLY A 263 -0.30 -15.31 -1.72
C GLY A 263 1.02 -14.93 -2.39
N LEU A 264 1.85 -15.92 -2.72
CA LEU A 264 3.12 -15.73 -3.42
C LEU A 264 2.93 -15.08 -4.80
N SER A 265 1.99 -15.57 -5.60
CA SER A 265 1.73 -15.02 -6.93
C SER A 265 1.10 -13.63 -6.86
N GLY A 266 0.09 -13.43 -5.99
CA GLY A 266 -0.59 -12.15 -5.82
C GLY A 266 0.31 -11.04 -5.28
N SER A 267 1.34 -11.38 -4.50
CA SER A 267 2.27 -10.42 -3.89
C SER A 267 3.05 -9.56 -4.90
N ALA A 268 3.12 -9.97 -6.18
CA ALA A 268 3.73 -9.17 -7.25
C ALA A 268 3.06 -7.79 -7.38
N PHE A 269 1.73 -7.71 -7.20
CA PHE A 269 1.03 -6.42 -7.27
C PHE A 269 1.39 -5.51 -6.10
N LEU A 270 1.62 -6.07 -4.92
CA LEU A 270 2.01 -5.30 -3.73
C LEU A 270 3.43 -4.75 -3.82
N SER A 271 4.34 -5.48 -4.48
CA SER A 271 5.76 -5.13 -4.56
C SER A 271 6.13 -4.33 -5.80
N VAL A 272 5.46 -4.55 -6.95
CA VAL A 272 5.84 -3.97 -8.25
C VAL A 272 5.07 -2.69 -8.57
N SER A 273 3.81 -2.54 -8.10
CA SER A 273 2.94 -1.42 -8.50
C SER A 273 3.45 -0.05 -8.05
N GLY A 274 4.13 0.04 -6.89
CA GLY A 274 4.77 1.28 -6.46
C GLY A 274 5.82 1.76 -7.46
N GLY A 275 6.63 0.84 -8.01
CA GLY A 275 7.58 1.14 -9.08
C GLY A 275 6.88 1.63 -10.36
N THR A 276 5.77 1.01 -10.74
CA THR A 276 4.98 1.43 -11.91
C THR A 276 4.42 2.85 -11.78
N VAL A 277 3.99 3.26 -10.57
CA VAL A 277 3.59 4.66 -10.32
C VAL A 277 4.77 5.62 -10.58
N GLY A 278 5.97 5.28 -10.10
CA GLY A 278 7.18 6.07 -10.33
C GLY A 278 7.63 6.11 -11.79
N ASP A 279 7.38 5.03 -12.54
CA ASP A 279 7.70 4.96 -13.99
C ASP A 279 6.78 5.88 -14.81
N LEU A 280 5.52 6.09 -14.38
CA LEU A 280 4.49 6.83 -15.13
C LEU A 280 4.40 8.32 -14.78
N PHE A 281 4.67 8.70 -13.53
CA PHE A 281 4.48 10.07 -13.04
C PHE A 281 5.79 10.72 -12.66
N THR A 282 5.87 12.03 -12.87
CA THR A 282 6.99 12.84 -12.37
C THR A 282 6.87 13.04 -10.86
N PRO A 283 7.96 13.37 -10.13
CA PRO A 283 7.94 13.58 -8.68
C PRO A 283 6.86 14.56 -8.21
N ASN A 284 6.60 15.60 -8.99
CA ASN A 284 5.59 16.62 -8.65
C ASN A 284 4.15 16.12 -8.79
N GLN A 285 3.90 15.10 -9.64
CA GLN A 285 2.58 14.55 -9.92
C GLN A 285 2.30 13.23 -9.19
N MET A 286 3.30 12.64 -8.53
CA MET A 286 3.26 11.30 -7.96
C MET A 286 2.34 11.18 -6.73
N HIS A 287 2.03 12.28 -6.05
CA HIS A 287 1.36 12.28 -4.76
C HIS A 287 0.01 11.52 -4.77
N TYR A 288 -0.91 11.91 -5.64
CA TYR A 288 -2.25 11.30 -5.69
C TYR A 288 -2.24 9.83 -6.18
N PRO A 289 -1.51 9.49 -7.27
CA PRO A 289 -1.38 8.08 -7.69
C PRO A 289 -0.80 7.18 -6.61
N MET A 290 0.15 7.69 -5.81
CA MET A 290 0.77 6.94 -4.72
C MET A 290 -0.20 6.71 -3.56
N ILE A 291 -1.04 7.70 -3.21
CA ILE A 291 -2.11 7.53 -2.22
C ILE A 291 -3.06 6.42 -2.67
N MET A 292 -3.52 6.46 -3.92
CA MET A 292 -4.45 5.46 -4.46
C MET A 292 -3.87 4.04 -4.38
N PHE A 293 -2.62 3.88 -4.81
CA PHE A 293 -1.92 2.60 -4.73
C PHE A 293 -1.74 2.13 -3.27
N THR A 294 -1.29 3.03 -2.39
CA THR A 294 -0.99 2.67 -0.99
C THR A 294 -2.25 2.33 -0.19
N ALA A 295 -3.38 2.97 -0.47
CA ALA A 295 -4.64 2.71 0.23
C ALA A 295 -5.24 1.34 -0.15
N ALA A 296 -5.13 0.91 -1.40
CA ALA A 296 -5.79 -0.29 -1.92
C ALA A 296 -5.49 -1.56 -1.11
N PRO A 297 -4.23 -1.90 -0.75
CA PRO A 297 -3.91 -3.08 0.05
C PRO A 297 -4.49 -3.08 1.46
N PHE A 298 -4.75 -1.91 2.04
CA PHE A 298 -5.29 -1.80 3.40
C PHE A 298 -6.82 -1.82 3.43
N LEU A 299 -7.46 -1.39 2.35
CA LEU A 299 -8.92 -1.46 2.20
C LEU A 299 -9.40 -2.90 1.93
N GLY A 300 -8.62 -3.68 1.16
CA GLY A 300 -8.96 -5.06 0.80
C GLY A 300 -9.35 -5.96 1.98
N PRO A 301 -8.54 -6.01 3.05
CA PRO A 301 -8.84 -6.83 4.22
C PRO A 301 -10.17 -6.52 4.88
N SER A 302 -10.63 -5.28 4.87
CA SER A 302 -11.93 -4.89 5.44
C SER A 302 -13.11 -5.28 4.53
N PHE A 303 -12.92 -5.25 3.20
CA PHE A 303 -13.96 -5.65 2.24
C PHE A 303 -14.15 -7.17 2.15
N GLY A 304 -13.10 -7.96 2.38
CA GLY A 304 -13.15 -9.41 2.24
C GLY A 304 -14.23 -10.07 3.10
N PRO A 305 -14.25 -9.87 4.44
CA PRO A 305 -15.26 -10.45 5.30
C PRO A 305 -16.68 -9.97 4.98
N MET A 306 -16.83 -8.71 4.51
CA MET A 306 -18.12 -8.19 4.09
C MET A 306 -18.67 -8.96 2.89
N ILE A 307 -17.90 -9.05 1.80
CA ILE A 307 -18.32 -9.79 0.59
C ILE A 307 -18.49 -11.28 0.91
N GLY A 308 -17.55 -11.87 1.64
CA GLY A 308 -17.58 -13.27 2.04
C GLY A 308 -18.76 -13.59 2.96
N GLY A 309 -19.12 -12.67 3.86
CA GLY A 309 -20.30 -12.78 4.72
C GLY A 309 -21.59 -12.92 3.93
N PHE A 310 -21.81 -12.07 2.94
CA PHE A 310 -23.00 -12.15 2.07
C PHE A 310 -23.02 -13.46 1.23
N ILE A 311 -21.91 -13.86 0.65
CA ILE A 311 -21.82 -15.08 -0.16
C ILE A 311 -22.11 -16.31 0.72
N ASN A 312 -21.37 -16.46 1.82
CA ASN A 312 -21.42 -17.67 2.65
C ASN A 312 -22.68 -17.78 3.54
N SER A 313 -23.46 -16.69 3.67
CA SER A 313 -24.78 -16.75 4.30
C SER A 313 -25.83 -17.37 3.41
N ASN A 314 -25.68 -17.33 2.08
CA ASN A 314 -26.70 -17.72 1.12
C ASN A 314 -26.32 -18.95 0.29
N VAL A 315 -25.02 -19.17 0.08
CA VAL A 315 -24.52 -20.24 -0.79
C VAL A 315 -23.30 -20.96 -0.19
N ASN A 316 -22.88 -22.06 -0.81
CA ASN A 316 -21.72 -22.85 -0.38
C ASN A 316 -20.41 -22.03 -0.48
N TRP A 317 -19.47 -22.29 0.43
CA TRP A 317 -18.17 -21.62 0.51
C TRP A 317 -17.35 -21.64 -0.79
N ARG A 318 -17.56 -22.64 -1.66
CA ARG A 318 -16.89 -22.73 -2.97
C ARG A 318 -17.23 -21.55 -3.87
N TRP A 319 -18.41 -20.96 -3.76
CA TRP A 319 -18.81 -19.78 -4.52
C TRP A 319 -17.94 -18.56 -4.22
N THR A 320 -17.38 -18.47 -3.02
CA THR A 320 -16.38 -17.45 -2.69
C THR A 320 -15.15 -17.55 -3.60
N HIS A 321 -14.67 -18.77 -3.85
CA HIS A 321 -13.55 -19.00 -4.74
C HIS A 321 -13.93 -18.82 -6.22
N TYR A 322 -15.12 -19.24 -6.64
CA TYR A 322 -15.59 -19.01 -8.02
C TYR A 322 -15.71 -17.52 -8.33
N MET A 323 -16.25 -16.72 -7.42
CA MET A 323 -16.29 -15.26 -7.54
C MET A 323 -14.89 -14.68 -7.67
N LEU A 324 -13.94 -15.12 -6.83
CA LEU A 324 -12.54 -14.68 -6.92
C LEU A 324 -11.88 -15.07 -8.25
N ILE A 325 -12.17 -16.24 -8.81
CA ILE A 325 -11.67 -16.67 -10.14
C ILE A 325 -12.19 -15.71 -11.22
N ILE A 326 -13.50 -15.44 -11.23
CA ILE A 326 -14.12 -14.53 -12.20
C ILE A 326 -13.49 -13.13 -12.07
N TRP A 327 -13.40 -12.62 -10.85
CA TRP A 327 -12.83 -11.29 -10.59
C TRP A 327 -11.36 -11.20 -11.01
N ALA A 328 -10.53 -12.18 -10.61
CA ALA A 328 -9.13 -12.25 -11.01
C ALA A 328 -8.96 -12.39 -12.53
N PHE A 329 -9.78 -13.22 -13.18
CA PHE A 329 -9.76 -13.38 -14.63
C PHE A 329 -10.09 -12.06 -15.37
N MET A 330 -11.11 -11.34 -14.92
CA MET A 330 -11.48 -10.05 -15.50
C MET A 330 -10.35 -9.01 -15.35
N ILE A 331 -9.70 -8.96 -14.19
CA ILE A 331 -8.53 -8.10 -14.00
C ILE A 331 -7.38 -8.54 -14.92
N CYS A 332 -7.11 -9.84 -15.03
CA CYS A 332 -6.07 -10.37 -15.91
C CYS A 332 -6.31 -9.96 -17.37
N LEU A 333 -7.54 -10.10 -17.84
CA LEU A 333 -7.94 -9.69 -19.20
C LEU A 333 -7.75 -8.16 -19.40
N ALA A 334 -8.17 -7.36 -18.41
CA ALA A 334 -7.97 -5.91 -18.44
C ALA A 334 -6.48 -5.54 -18.45
N LEU A 335 -5.61 -6.25 -17.71
CA LEU A 335 -4.16 -6.04 -17.72
C LEU A 335 -3.55 -6.31 -19.11
N VAL A 336 -3.97 -7.37 -19.80
CA VAL A 336 -3.49 -7.69 -21.15
C VAL A 336 -3.75 -6.53 -22.11
N VAL A 337 -4.95 -5.93 -22.05
CA VAL A 337 -5.40 -4.89 -22.96
C VAL A 337 -4.83 -3.50 -22.59
N THR A 338 -4.80 -3.18 -21.29
CA THR A 338 -4.60 -1.79 -20.83
C THR A 338 -3.14 -1.47 -20.52
N VAL A 339 -2.39 -2.43 -19.92
CA VAL A 339 -1.06 -2.16 -19.37
C VAL A 339 0.04 -2.45 -20.39
N PRO A 340 0.69 -1.41 -20.95
CA PRO A 340 1.91 -1.58 -21.75
C PRO A 340 3.12 -1.82 -20.84
N GLU A 341 4.30 -1.99 -21.45
CA GLU A 341 5.54 -1.97 -20.67
C GLU A 341 5.83 -0.54 -20.18
N THR A 342 6.12 -0.42 -18.87
CA THR A 342 6.33 0.88 -18.21
C THR A 342 7.75 1.06 -17.68
N TYR A 343 8.54 -0.01 -17.56
CA TYR A 343 9.89 0.08 -17.04
C TYR A 343 10.86 0.68 -18.07
N HIS A 344 11.36 1.87 -17.79
CA HIS A 344 12.18 2.67 -18.71
C HIS A 344 13.36 1.90 -19.36
N PRO A 345 14.21 1.15 -18.61
CA PRO A 345 15.33 0.42 -19.21
C PRO A 345 14.89 -0.66 -20.20
N VAL A 346 13.75 -1.34 -19.94
CA VAL A 346 13.20 -2.36 -20.83
C VAL A 346 12.54 -1.72 -22.06
N VAL A 347 11.90 -0.55 -21.90
CA VAL A 347 11.38 0.24 -23.03
C VAL A 347 12.54 0.66 -23.96
N LEU A 348 13.65 1.15 -23.41
CA LEU A 348 14.84 1.49 -24.19
C LEU A 348 15.45 0.26 -24.89
N ARG A 349 15.46 -0.91 -24.23
CA ARG A 349 15.88 -2.19 -24.87
C ARG A 349 14.99 -2.52 -26.06
N ASN A 350 13.67 -2.32 -25.95
CA ASN A 350 12.75 -2.56 -27.04
C ASN A 350 12.95 -1.53 -28.18
N LYS A 351 13.21 -0.24 -27.84
CA LYS A 351 13.58 0.82 -28.81
C LYS A 351 14.88 0.44 -29.53
N ALA A 352 15.91 0.00 -28.82
CA ALA A 352 17.19 -0.45 -29.41
C ALA A 352 17.00 -1.65 -30.36
N ARG A 353 16.17 -2.64 -29.96
CA ARG A 353 15.85 -3.78 -30.82
C ARG A 353 15.13 -3.37 -32.10
N LYS A 354 14.23 -2.38 -32.02
CA LYS A 354 13.56 -1.84 -33.19
C LYS A 354 14.53 -1.09 -34.09
N LEU A 355 15.38 -0.21 -33.54
CA LEU A 355 16.42 0.51 -34.30
C LEU A 355 17.36 -0.46 -35.01
N ARG A 356 17.83 -1.52 -34.35
CA ARG A 356 18.65 -2.57 -35.00
C ARG A 356 17.95 -3.22 -36.19
N LYS A 357 16.66 -3.48 -36.08
CA LYS A 357 15.87 -4.04 -37.19
C LYS A 357 15.67 -3.06 -38.34
N ASP A 358 15.46 -1.78 -38.01
CA ASP A 358 15.13 -0.74 -38.99
C ASP A 358 16.40 -0.24 -39.73
N THR A 359 17.54 -0.17 -39.02
CA THR A 359 18.82 0.33 -39.57
C THR A 359 19.78 -0.78 -40.05
N GLY A 360 19.56 -2.03 -39.63
CA GLY A 360 20.51 -3.14 -39.89
C GLY A 360 21.82 -3.04 -39.08
N ASP A 361 21.97 -2.08 -38.15
CA ASP A 361 23.17 -1.83 -37.37
C ASP A 361 23.09 -2.40 -35.97
N GLU A 362 23.87 -3.43 -35.67
CA GLU A 362 23.97 -4.13 -34.38
C GLU A 362 24.58 -3.28 -33.25
N ARG A 363 25.18 -2.13 -33.56
CA ARG A 363 25.83 -1.26 -32.57
C ARG A 363 24.87 -0.55 -31.63
N TRP A 364 23.59 -0.40 -32.03
CA TRP A 364 22.57 0.20 -31.17
C TRP A 364 22.30 -0.65 -29.91
N LYS A 365 22.68 -0.13 -28.75
CA LYS A 365 22.52 -0.84 -27.45
C LYS A 365 21.79 0.02 -26.42
N ALA A 366 20.92 -0.61 -25.64
CA ALA A 366 20.34 0.01 -24.47
C ALA A 366 21.28 -0.10 -23.25
N PRO A 367 21.22 0.82 -22.27
CA PRO A 367 22.02 0.77 -21.04
C PRO A 367 21.92 -0.56 -20.30
N ILE A 368 20.74 -1.16 -20.23
CA ILE A 368 20.49 -2.45 -19.57
C ILE A 368 21.23 -3.62 -20.27
N GLU A 369 21.48 -3.54 -21.57
CA GLU A 369 22.19 -4.58 -22.32
C GLU A 369 23.72 -4.55 -22.09
N LYS A 370 24.23 -3.43 -21.56
CA LYS A 370 25.63 -3.26 -21.16
C LYS A 370 25.92 -3.73 -19.74
N SER A 371 24.85 -3.98 -18.94
CA SER A 371 24.97 -4.40 -17.54
C SER A 371 25.16 -5.91 -17.42
N ASN A 372 26.19 -6.35 -16.71
CA ASN A 372 26.52 -7.75 -16.47
C ASN A 372 25.86 -8.30 -15.17
N LYS A 373 24.71 -7.77 -14.77
CA LYS A 373 24.04 -8.15 -13.51
C LYS A 373 23.54 -9.59 -13.58
N SER A 374 23.88 -10.40 -12.57
CA SER A 374 23.37 -11.76 -12.43
C SER A 374 21.99 -11.71 -11.77
N LEU A 375 20.97 -12.29 -12.44
CA LEU A 375 19.60 -12.39 -11.91
C LEU A 375 19.57 -13.09 -10.55
N VAL A 376 20.26 -14.24 -10.43
CA VAL A 376 20.28 -15.06 -9.22
C VAL A 376 20.87 -14.31 -8.04
N ARG A 377 21.99 -13.59 -8.26
CA ARG A 377 22.64 -12.76 -7.24
C ARG A 377 21.71 -11.63 -6.80
N THR A 378 21.07 -10.93 -7.74
CA THR A 378 20.19 -9.81 -7.44
C THR A 378 18.93 -10.24 -6.68
N VAL A 379 18.27 -11.32 -7.09
CA VAL A 379 17.13 -11.90 -6.36
C VAL A 379 17.56 -12.40 -4.98
N GLY A 380 18.71 -13.06 -4.88
CA GLY A 380 19.27 -13.52 -3.60
C GLY A 380 19.53 -12.36 -2.63
N LEU A 381 20.13 -11.26 -3.11
CA LEU A 381 20.33 -10.06 -2.31
C LEU A 381 19.01 -9.40 -1.89
N SER A 382 18.03 -9.34 -2.77
CA SER A 382 16.70 -8.79 -2.44
C SER A 382 15.96 -9.60 -1.36
N LEU A 383 16.23 -10.89 -1.26
CA LEU A 383 15.69 -11.73 -0.18
C LEU A 383 16.53 -11.68 1.10
N LEU A 384 17.84 -11.51 1.01
CA LEU A 384 18.76 -11.52 2.16
C LEU A 384 18.82 -10.18 2.90
N ARG A 385 18.87 -9.06 2.17
CA ARG A 385 19.00 -7.71 2.75
C ARG A 385 17.87 -7.32 3.72
N PRO A 386 16.60 -7.67 3.51
CA PRO A 386 15.55 -7.46 4.51
C PRO A 386 15.88 -8.02 5.88
N PHE A 387 16.49 -9.22 5.95
CA PHE A 387 16.92 -9.81 7.21
C PHE A 387 18.11 -9.05 7.82
N GLN A 388 19.06 -8.61 7.01
CA GLN A 388 20.18 -7.80 7.48
C GLN A 388 19.69 -6.49 8.10
N ILE A 389 18.74 -5.78 7.47
CA ILE A 389 18.15 -4.56 8.01
C ILE A 389 17.41 -4.83 9.33
N LEU A 390 16.65 -5.92 9.43
CA LEU A 390 15.95 -6.29 10.67
C LEU A 390 16.92 -6.62 11.82
N ILE A 391 18.11 -7.17 11.53
CA ILE A 391 19.08 -7.59 12.56
C ILE A 391 20.00 -6.44 12.95
N PHE A 392 20.51 -5.67 11.99
CA PHE A 392 21.58 -4.71 12.21
C PHE A 392 21.11 -3.27 12.40
N GLU A 393 19.85 -2.93 12.05
CA GLU A 393 19.31 -1.58 12.14
C GLU A 393 18.20 -1.47 13.22
N PRO A 394 18.55 -1.12 14.48
CA PRO A 394 17.59 -1.13 15.59
C PRO A 394 16.39 -0.22 15.38
N MET A 395 16.60 0.93 14.72
CA MET A 395 15.51 1.89 14.44
C MET A 395 14.51 1.32 13.43
N ALA A 396 15.03 0.72 12.34
CA ALA A 396 14.18 0.02 11.38
C ALA A 396 13.48 -1.17 12.04
N LEU A 397 14.18 -1.95 12.87
CA LEU A 397 13.60 -3.08 13.59
C LEU A 397 12.39 -2.67 14.43
N ILE A 398 12.51 -1.62 15.25
CA ILE A 398 11.44 -1.18 16.15
C ILE A 398 10.22 -0.68 15.35
N LEU A 399 10.42 0.14 14.31
CA LEU A 399 9.32 0.60 13.46
C LEU A 399 8.67 -0.54 12.67
N ASN A 400 9.47 -1.50 12.21
CA ASN A 400 8.97 -2.69 11.53
C ASN A 400 8.20 -3.59 12.50
N LEU A 401 8.68 -3.77 13.74
CA LEU A 401 7.99 -4.52 14.78
C LEU A 401 6.66 -3.87 15.14
N TYR A 402 6.63 -2.54 15.29
CA TYR A 402 5.38 -1.82 15.53
C TYR A 402 4.37 -2.03 14.38
N SER A 403 4.81 -1.84 13.14
CA SER A 403 3.97 -2.11 11.97
C SER A 403 3.49 -3.57 11.91
N ALA A 404 4.35 -4.52 12.32
CA ALA A 404 4.03 -5.94 12.35
C ALA A 404 2.95 -6.26 13.38
N ILE A 405 3.05 -5.70 14.58
CA ILE A 405 2.04 -5.84 15.65
C ILE A 405 0.69 -5.32 15.15
N LEU A 406 0.65 -4.14 14.54
CA LEU A 406 -0.61 -3.55 14.05
C LEU A 406 -1.28 -4.40 12.96
N LEU A 407 -0.49 -4.92 12.00
CA LEU A 407 -1.05 -5.80 10.99
C LEU A 407 -1.46 -7.15 11.60
N GLY A 408 -0.70 -7.67 12.56
CA GLY A 408 -1.05 -8.86 13.32
C GLY A 408 -2.41 -8.72 14.03
N ILE A 409 -2.65 -7.59 14.72
CA ILE A 409 -3.93 -7.29 15.38
C ILE A 409 -5.06 -7.18 14.34
N LEU A 410 -4.83 -6.51 13.22
CA LEU A 410 -5.81 -6.38 12.15
C LEU A 410 -6.25 -7.76 11.62
N TYR A 411 -5.32 -8.67 11.39
CA TYR A 411 -5.61 -10.02 10.94
C TYR A 411 -6.23 -10.89 12.04
N LEU A 412 -5.89 -10.67 13.30
CA LEU A 412 -6.52 -11.32 14.44
C LEU A 412 -8.00 -10.94 14.56
N PHE A 413 -8.36 -9.71 14.21
CA PHE A 413 -9.76 -9.25 14.21
C PHE A 413 -10.67 -10.05 13.29
N PHE A 414 -10.14 -10.74 12.26
CA PHE A 414 -10.95 -11.65 11.46
C PHE A 414 -11.51 -12.83 12.27
N GLY A 415 -10.83 -13.25 13.33
CA GLY A 415 -11.33 -14.22 14.31
C GLY A 415 -12.10 -13.58 15.47
N ALA A 416 -11.67 -12.41 15.94
CA ALA A 416 -12.25 -11.74 17.11
C ALA A 416 -13.63 -11.12 16.80
N PHE A 417 -13.87 -10.56 15.62
CA PHE A 417 -15.17 -9.97 15.26
C PHE A 417 -16.30 -10.99 15.28
N PRO A 418 -16.18 -12.19 14.69
CA PRO A 418 -17.20 -13.22 14.87
C PRO A 418 -17.46 -13.56 16.34
N LEU A 419 -16.44 -13.67 17.19
CA LEU A 419 -16.62 -13.95 18.62
C LEU A 419 -17.42 -12.85 19.32
N VAL A 420 -17.08 -11.58 19.04
CA VAL A 420 -17.79 -10.43 19.66
C VAL A 420 -19.19 -10.29 19.08
N PHE A 421 -19.34 -10.20 17.76
CA PHE A 421 -20.63 -9.82 17.16
C PHE A 421 -21.59 -10.99 17.04
N GLN A 422 -21.15 -12.21 16.74
CA GLN A 422 -22.02 -13.39 16.75
C GLN A 422 -22.25 -13.90 18.17
N GLY A 423 -21.17 -13.99 18.99
CA GLY A 423 -21.28 -14.54 20.34
C GLY A 423 -21.98 -13.60 21.33
N THR A 424 -21.70 -12.28 21.30
CA THR A 424 -22.27 -11.32 22.28
C THR A 424 -23.58 -10.70 21.79
N TYR A 425 -23.68 -10.34 20.49
CA TYR A 425 -24.84 -9.62 19.93
C TYR A 425 -25.76 -10.48 19.06
N GLY A 426 -25.42 -11.76 18.82
CA GLY A 426 -26.25 -12.67 18.03
C GLY A 426 -26.32 -12.35 16.54
N PHE A 427 -25.32 -11.65 15.99
CA PHE A 427 -25.30 -11.27 14.58
C PHE A 427 -25.12 -12.48 13.66
N ASN A 428 -25.80 -12.46 12.52
CA ASN A 428 -25.57 -13.41 11.45
C ASN A 428 -24.23 -13.16 10.75
N LEU A 429 -23.78 -14.11 9.93
CA LEU A 429 -22.49 -14.04 9.24
C LEU A 429 -22.35 -12.78 8.37
N TRP A 430 -23.40 -12.41 7.58
CA TRP A 430 -23.37 -11.20 6.75
C TRP A 430 -23.38 -9.90 7.58
N GLN A 431 -24.12 -9.86 8.70
CA GLN A 431 -24.12 -8.72 9.63
C GLN A 431 -22.74 -8.53 10.26
N THR A 432 -22.10 -9.65 10.67
CA THR A 432 -20.73 -9.64 11.18
C THR A 432 -19.74 -9.12 10.10
N GLY A 433 -19.93 -9.50 8.85
CA GLY A 433 -19.15 -8.95 7.74
C GLY A 433 -19.30 -7.44 7.59
N LEU A 434 -20.52 -6.90 7.77
CA LEU A 434 -20.77 -5.45 7.73
C LEU A 434 -20.10 -4.68 8.86
N THR A 435 -19.82 -5.28 10.01
CA THR A 435 -19.11 -4.57 11.11
C THR A 435 -17.72 -4.10 10.72
N PHE A 436 -17.07 -4.75 9.74
CA PHE A 436 -15.79 -4.31 9.17
C PHE A 436 -15.86 -2.97 8.42
N LEU A 437 -17.08 -2.49 8.06
CA LEU A 437 -17.28 -1.15 7.53
C LEU A 437 -16.80 -0.06 8.51
N GLY A 438 -16.90 -0.30 9.81
CA GLY A 438 -16.38 0.65 10.81
C GLY A 438 -14.88 0.89 10.58
N MET A 439 -14.10 -0.16 10.51
CA MET A 439 -12.66 -0.08 10.25
C MET A 439 -12.35 0.55 8.87
N LEU A 440 -13.15 0.21 7.86
CA LEU A 440 -13.04 0.79 6.52
C LEU A 440 -13.25 2.31 6.54
N VAL A 441 -14.32 2.78 7.19
CA VAL A 441 -14.61 4.22 7.33
C VAL A 441 -13.47 4.94 8.05
N GLY A 442 -12.94 4.35 9.12
CA GLY A 442 -11.76 4.88 9.81
C GLY A 442 -10.54 5.04 8.89
N MET A 443 -10.24 4.01 8.09
CA MET A 443 -9.15 4.08 7.11
C MET A 443 -9.39 5.14 6.03
N PHE A 444 -10.62 5.30 5.53
CA PHE A 444 -10.96 6.37 4.59
C PHE A 444 -10.78 7.77 5.21
N CYS A 445 -11.21 7.98 6.44
CA CYS A 445 -10.99 9.24 7.15
C CYS A 445 -9.49 9.56 7.25
N ALA A 446 -8.68 8.57 7.60
CA ALA A 446 -7.23 8.75 7.66
C ALA A 446 -6.60 9.05 6.29
N ALA A 447 -7.08 8.40 5.21
CA ALA A 447 -6.62 8.66 3.85
C ALA A 447 -6.96 10.09 3.38
N ILE A 448 -8.16 10.59 3.71
CA ILE A 448 -8.59 11.97 3.42
C ILE A 448 -7.70 13.00 4.16
N MET A 449 -7.14 12.65 5.31
CA MET A 449 -6.18 13.51 6.02
C MET A 449 -4.81 13.59 5.34
N GLY A 450 -4.54 12.83 4.28
CA GLY A 450 -3.25 12.83 3.57
C GLY A 450 -2.72 14.23 3.21
N PRO A 451 -3.50 15.13 2.56
CA PRO A 451 -3.08 16.48 2.23
C PRO A 451 -2.68 17.33 3.45
N LEU A 452 -3.32 17.10 4.61
CA LEU A 452 -2.96 17.77 5.86
C LEU A 452 -1.52 17.43 6.29
N TRP A 453 -1.15 16.15 6.21
CA TRP A 453 0.20 15.70 6.57
C TRP A 453 1.27 16.26 5.64
N VAL A 454 0.95 16.43 4.34
CA VAL A 454 1.84 17.11 3.38
C VAL A 454 2.05 18.56 3.76
N LYS A 455 0.97 19.28 4.13
CA LYS A 455 1.07 20.67 4.60
C LYS A 455 1.91 20.81 5.88
N ILE A 456 1.65 19.93 6.87
CA ILE A 456 2.41 19.91 8.13
C ILE A 456 3.91 19.67 7.85
N ARG A 457 4.24 18.71 6.97
CA ARG A 457 5.62 18.45 6.57
C ARG A 457 6.27 19.67 5.91
N ALA A 458 5.58 20.33 4.98
CA ALA A 458 6.07 21.53 4.32
C ALA A 458 6.35 22.67 5.33
N GLN A 459 5.45 22.89 6.28
CA GLN A 459 5.64 23.87 7.36
C GLN A 459 6.85 23.54 8.26
N LEU A 460 7.08 22.25 8.56
CA LEU A 460 8.24 21.82 9.35
C LEU A 460 9.54 22.06 8.60
N ILE A 461 9.58 21.78 7.29
CA ILE A 461 10.76 22.05 6.43
C ILE A 461 11.04 23.55 6.38
N GLU A 462 10.04 24.37 6.16
CA GLU A 462 10.17 25.84 6.12
C GLU A 462 10.64 26.40 7.47
N LYS A 463 10.05 25.94 8.58
CA LYS A 463 10.45 26.34 9.93
C LYS A 463 11.91 25.97 10.21
N ASN A 464 12.35 24.77 9.80
CA ASN A 464 13.74 24.35 9.97
C ASN A 464 14.69 25.17 9.09
N GLY A 465 14.30 25.47 7.84
CA GLY A 465 15.07 26.33 6.94
C GLY A 465 15.31 27.72 7.53
N ARG A 466 14.28 28.32 8.14
CA ARG A 466 14.41 29.62 8.84
C ARG A 466 15.36 29.57 10.06
N LEU A 467 15.40 28.40 10.77
CA LEU A 467 16.24 28.22 11.96
C LEU A 467 17.71 27.90 11.61
N THR A 468 17.93 27.11 10.55
CA THR A 468 19.26 26.60 10.18
C THR A 468 19.95 27.41 9.07
N GLY A 469 19.23 28.33 8.41
CA GLY A 469 19.72 29.08 7.25
C GLY A 469 19.92 28.22 5.98
N VAL A 470 19.56 26.94 6.00
CA VAL A 470 19.66 26.02 4.86
C VAL A 470 18.25 25.74 4.34
N GLU A 471 17.87 26.43 3.28
CA GLU A 471 16.54 26.23 2.66
C GLU A 471 16.44 24.85 1.99
N GLY A 472 15.29 24.19 2.19
CA GLY A 472 14.91 22.97 1.46
C GLY A 472 15.46 21.65 2.01
N LYS A 473 16.24 21.62 3.10
CA LYS A 473 16.71 20.37 3.71
C LYS A 473 15.56 19.70 4.46
N ALA A 474 15.04 18.59 3.89
CA ALA A 474 13.97 17.79 4.48
C ALA A 474 14.59 16.67 5.32
N GLU A 475 14.40 16.69 6.65
CA GLU A 475 14.78 15.59 7.52
C GLU A 475 13.71 14.47 7.46
N PRO A 476 14.12 13.18 7.44
CA PRO A 476 13.18 12.03 7.43
C PRO A 476 12.18 12.07 8.58
N GLU A 477 12.57 12.57 9.74
CA GLU A 477 11.78 12.68 10.95
C GLU A 477 10.48 13.47 10.76
N TYR A 478 10.42 14.38 9.77
CA TYR A 478 9.20 15.16 9.47
C TYR A 478 8.07 14.33 8.85
N ARG A 479 8.30 13.02 8.62
CA ARG A 479 7.27 12.04 8.24
C ARG A 479 6.55 11.42 9.43
N LEU A 480 7.14 11.45 10.64
CA LEU A 480 6.62 10.76 11.82
C LEU A 480 5.42 11.39 12.53
N PRO A 481 5.06 12.68 12.37
CA PRO A 481 3.89 13.26 13.06
C PRO A 481 2.58 12.50 12.80
N SER A 482 2.37 11.96 11.58
CA SER A 482 1.22 11.11 11.29
C SER A 482 1.24 9.80 12.08
N ALA A 483 2.42 9.17 12.22
CA ALA A 483 2.59 7.96 13.00
C ALA A 483 2.38 8.21 14.50
N ILE A 484 2.79 9.37 15.01
CA ILE A 484 2.58 9.75 16.41
C ILE A 484 1.08 9.84 16.69
N LEU A 485 0.31 10.61 15.92
CA LEU A 485 -1.15 10.69 16.09
C LEU A 485 -1.80 9.31 15.92
N GLY A 486 -1.36 8.56 14.91
CA GLY A 486 -1.87 7.21 14.65
C GLY A 486 -1.67 6.28 15.84
N SER A 487 -0.54 6.35 16.55
CA SER A 487 -0.23 5.53 17.73
C SER A 487 -1.23 5.76 18.87
N PHE A 488 -1.61 6.99 19.14
CA PHE A 488 -2.66 7.30 20.12
C PHE A 488 -4.01 6.74 19.69
N LEU A 489 -4.40 6.95 18.41
CA LEU A 489 -5.68 6.48 17.91
C LEU A 489 -5.79 4.95 17.95
N VAL A 490 -4.73 4.22 17.61
CA VAL A 490 -4.69 2.76 17.69
C VAL A 490 -4.98 2.28 19.12
N THR A 491 -4.27 2.84 20.08
CA THR A 491 -4.38 2.45 21.50
C THR A 491 -5.77 2.76 22.04
N ILE A 492 -6.28 3.98 21.79
CA ILE A 492 -7.63 4.39 22.18
C ILE A 492 -8.68 3.49 21.52
N GLY A 493 -8.55 3.22 20.22
CA GLY A 493 -9.49 2.38 19.47
C GLY A 493 -9.58 0.95 20.00
N LEU A 494 -8.44 0.35 20.41
CA LEU A 494 -8.41 -0.99 20.98
C LEU A 494 -9.07 -1.03 22.36
N PHE A 495 -8.74 -0.12 23.27
CA PHE A 495 -9.41 -0.05 24.57
C PHE A 495 -10.90 0.20 24.42
N TRP A 496 -11.28 1.13 23.53
CA TRP A 496 -12.69 1.40 23.24
C TRP A 496 -13.38 0.14 22.74
N PHE A 497 -12.84 -0.56 21.74
CA PHE A 497 -13.41 -1.80 21.20
C PHE A 497 -13.58 -2.86 22.28
N GLY A 498 -12.53 -3.12 23.10
CA GLY A 498 -12.58 -4.13 24.16
C GLY A 498 -13.63 -3.83 25.22
N TRP A 499 -13.64 -2.60 25.77
CA TRP A 499 -14.51 -2.23 26.89
C TRP A 499 -15.90 -1.75 26.46
N SER A 500 -16.21 -1.72 25.17
CA SER A 500 -17.57 -1.56 24.66
C SER A 500 -18.23 -2.87 24.23
N SER A 501 -17.51 -4.00 24.27
CA SER A 501 -18.00 -5.31 23.82
C SER A 501 -18.76 -6.05 24.92
N PHE A 502 -19.83 -5.44 25.46
CA PHE A 502 -20.72 -6.05 26.45
C PHE A 502 -22.14 -6.19 25.90
N PRO A 503 -22.94 -7.19 26.34
CA PRO A 503 -24.31 -7.40 25.84
C PRO A 503 -25.27 -6.21 26.05
N TRP A 504 -25.04 -5.41 27.10
CA TRP A 504 -25.86 -4.24 27.43
C TRP A 504 -25.40 -2.96 26.71
N VAL A 505 -24.27 -2.97 26.04
CA VAL A 505 -23.78 -1.83 25.26
C VAL A 505 -24.26 -1.96 23.82
N HIS A 506 -24.70 -0.86 23.22
CA HIS A 506 -25.18 -0.88 21.84
C HIS A 506 -24.05 -1.31 20.88
N TRP A 507 -24.36 -2.21 19.94
CA TRP A 507 -23.41 -2.82 19.01
C TRP A 507 -22.59 -1.82 18.14
N VAL A 508 -23.06 -0.60 17.96
CA VAL A 508 -22.35 0.48 17.24
C VAL A 508 -21.08 0.91 17.97
N MET A 509 -21.04 0.81 19.32
CA MET A 509 -19.91 1.29 20.12
C MET A 509 -18.60 0.56 19.82
N PRO A 510 -18.53 -0.79 19.79
CA PRO A 510 -17.32 -1.48 19.35
C PRO A 510 -16.97 -1.21 17.87
N ILE A 511 -17.96 -0.95 17.00
CA ILE A 511 -17.68 -0.56 15.60
C ILE A 511 -16.96 0.78 15.54
N ILE A 512 -17.35 1.78 16.36
CA ILE A 512 -16.64 3.07 16.47
C ILE A 512 -15.20 2.84 16.95
N GLY A 513 -14.99 1.97 17.95
CA GLY A 513 -13.65 1.60 18.41
C GLY A 513 -12.78 1.02 17.28
N SER A 514 -13.36 0.14 16.47
CA SER A 514 -12.67 -0.43 15.30
C SER A 514 -12.39 0.61 14.22
N ALA A 515 -13.23 1.62 14.05
CA ALA A 515 -13.00 2.73 13.12
C ALA A 515 -11.80 3.59 13.56
N ILE A 516 -11.72 3.92 14.84
CA ILE A 516 -10.59 4.67 15.41
C ILE A 516 -9.30 3.87 15.28
N PHE A 517 -9.32 2.55 15.56
CA PHE A 517 -8.19 1.64 15.35
C PHE A 517 -7.74 1.61 13.88
N GLY A 518 -8.68 1.48 12.94
CA GLY A 518 -8.40 1.47 11.49
C GLY A 518 -7.75 2.77 11.01
N ALA A 519 -8.28 3.93 11.46
CA ALA A 519 -7.71 5.24 11.16
C ALA A 519 -6.27 5.36 11.69
N GLY A 520 -6.05 4.99 12.95
CA GLY A 520 -4.72 5.01 13.57
C GLY A 520 -3.72 4.11 12.87
N THR A 521 -4.14 2.90 12.51
CA THR A 521 -3.30 1.91 11.82
C THR A 521 -2.80 2.44 10.46
N LEU A 522 -3.68 3.04 9.65
CA LEU A 522 -3.29 3.61 8.35
C LEU A 522 -2.33 4.79 8.52
N LEU A 523 -2.53 5.65 9.51
CA LEU A 523 -1.63 6.77 9.80
C LEU A 523 -0.24 6.30 10.23
N VAL A 524 -0.15 5.26 11.08
CA VAL A 524 1.14 4.68 11.49
C VAL A 524 1.86 4.08 10.29
N PHE A 525 1.16 3.30 9.44
CA PHE A 525 1.78 2.72 8.25
C PHE A 525 2.28 3.78 7.28
N SER A 526 1.47 4.79 6.99
CA SER A 526 1.85 5.89 6.09
C SER A 526 3.09 6.64 6.58
N GLY A 527 3.13 6.99 7.88
CA GLY A 527 4.28 7.66 8.49
C GLY A 527 5.53 6.78 8.48
N THR A 528 5.41 5.53 8.89
CA THR A 528 6.52 4.58 8.96
C THR A 528 7.12 4.28 7.59
N PHE A 529 6.28 4.01 6.57
CA PHE A 529 6.79 3.72 5.22
C PHE A 529 7.51 4.92 4.61
N SER A 530 6.92 6.10 4.74
CA SER A 530 7.55 7.31 4.24
C SER A 530 8.86 7.62 4.96
N TYR A 531 8.91 7.37 6.28
CA TYR A 531 10.13 7.53 7.07
C TYR A 531 11.22 6.54 6.66
N LEU A 532 10.90 5.25 6.49
CA LEU A 532 11.86 4.23 6.08
C LEU A 532 12.47 4.52 4.71
N VAL A 533 11.68 5.03 3.76
CA VAL A 533 12.18 5.43 2.43
C VAL A 533 13.12 6.63 2.53
N ASP A 534 12.76 7.66 3.30
CA ASP A 534 13.56 8.88 3.43
C ASP A 534 14.82 8.64 4.29
N ALA A 535 14.78 7.73 5.29
CA ALA A 535 15.91 7.43 6.18
C ALA A 535 16.95 6.48 5.55
N TYR A 536 16.52 5.60 4.66
CA TYR A 536 17.37 4.60 3.99
C TYR A 536 17.28 4.74 2.46
N PRO A 537 17.65 5.86 1.84
CA PRO A 537 17.41 6.10 0.42
C PRO A 537 18.15 5.11 -0.49
N LEU A 538 19.36 4.66 -0.12
CA LEU A 538 20.11 3.64 -0.87
C LEU A 538 19.51 2.23 -0.71
N TYR A 539 18.86 1.97 0.43
CA TYR A 539 18.27 0.66 0.79
C TYR A 539 16.74 0.72 0.91
N ALA A 540 16.09 1.73 0.31
CA ALA A 540 14.65 1.97 0.48
C ALA A 540 13.80 0.75 0.13
N ALA A 541 14.09 0.09 -1.00
CA ALA A 541 13.41 -1.14 -1.40
C ALA A 541 13.61 -2.27 -0.39
N SER A 542 14.84 -2.45 0.11
CA SER A 542 15.16 -3.50 1.09
C SER A 542 14.53 -3.20 2.46
N SER A 543 14.46 -1.93 2.86
CA SER A 543 13.83 -1.49 4.11
C SER A 543 12.31 -1.71 4.08
N LEU A 544 11.64 -1.40 2.97
CA LEU A 544 10.23 -1.70 2.79
C LEU A 544 9.96 -3.22 2.68
N ALA A 545 10.87 -3.97 2.09
CA ALA A 545 10.80 -5.43 2.05
C ALA A 545 10.95 -6.04 3.46
N ALA A 546 11.84 -5.49 4.29
CA ALA A 546 11.99 -5.86 5.71
C ALA A 546 10.71 -5.59 6.50
N ASN A 547 10.08 -4.43 6.26
CA ASN A 547 8.80 -4.09 6.85
C ASN A 547 7.69 -5.06 6.40
N ALA A 548 7.62 -5.39 5.11
CA ALA A 548 6.63 -6.34 4.58
C ALA A 548 6.81 -7.74 5.18
N LEU A 549 8.05 -8.23 5.27
CA LEU A 549 8.39 -9.52 5.87
C LEU A 549 7.94 -9.57 7.35
N ALA A 550 8.31 -8.59 8.16
CA ALA A 550 7.92 -8.53 9.58
C ALA A 550 6.39 -8.47 9.74
N ARG A 551 5.72 -7.60 8.99
CA ARG A 551 4.26 -7.46 9.04
C ARG A 551 3.52 -8.74 8.66
N CYS A 552 3.91 -9.38 7.58
CA CYS A 552 3.27 -10.61 7.11
C CYS A 552 3.54 -11.78 8.07
N SER A 553 4.71 -11.85 8.71
CA SER A 553 5.01 -12.89 9.71
C SER A 553 4.07 -12.78 10.92
N PHE A 554 3.84 -11.57 11.45
CA PHE A 554 2.91 -11.36 12.56
C PHE A 554 1.46 -11.56 12.13
N ALA A 555 1.08 -11.08 10.95
CA ALA A 555 -0.27 -11.27 10.41
C ALA A 555 -0.60 -12.75 10.14
N ALA A 556 0.40 -13.58 9.87
CA ALA A 556 0.24 -15.03 9.76
C ALA A 556 0.15 -15.71 11.14
N ALA A 557 0.91 -15.22 12.14
CA ALA A 557 0.98 -15.84 13.46
C ALA A 557 -0.20 -15.50 14.38
N PHE A 558 -0.63 -14.23 14.41
CA PHE A 558 -1.63 -13.72 15.36
C PHE A 558 -2.99 -14.43 15.26
N PRO A 559 -3.56 -14.71 14.07
CA PRO A 559 -4.83 -15.42 13.97
C PRO A 559 -4.79 -16.85 14.55
N LEU A 560 -3.63 -17.50 14.58
CA LEU A 560 -3.50 -18.89 15.04
C LEU A 560 -3.74 -19.05 16.55
N PHE A 561 -3.36 -18.07 17.35
CA PHE A 561 -3.60 -18.10 18.81
C PHE A 561 -4.73 -17.15 19.24
N GLY A 562 -5.19 -16.28 18.33
CA GLY A 562 -6.15 -15.23 18.63
C GLY A 562 -7.46 -15.78 19.20
N LEU A 563 -8.04 -16.81 18.57
CA LEU A 563 -9.27 -17.45 19.01
C LEU A 563 -9.15 -17.94 20.45
N GLN A 564 -8.11 -18.72 20.75
CA GLN A 564 -7.85 -19.27 22.09
C GLN A 564 -7.62 -18.19 23.14
N MET A 565 -6.94 -17.08 22.75
CA MET A 565 -6.73 -15.94 23.62
C MET A 565 -8.06 -15.28 24.01
N TYR A 566 -8.98 -15.08 23.05
CA TYR A 566 -10.28 -14.50 23.31
C TYR A 566 -11.19 -15.42 24.12
N GLU A 567 -11.17 -16.73 23.87
CA GLU A 567 -11.94 -17.73 24.62
C GLU A 567 -11.48 -17.82 26.09
N LYS A 568 -10.17 -17.74 26.36
CA LYS A 568 -9.62 -17.86 27.71
C LYS A 568 -9.66 -16.58 28.53
N LEU A 569 -9.41 -15.42 27.91
CA LEU A 569 -9.31 -14.12 28.60
C LEU A 569 -10.63 -13.34 28.55
N GLY A 570 -11.56 -13.75 27.68
CA GLY A 570 -12.74 -12.94 27.36
C GLY A 570 -12.42 -11.75 26.44
N ASN A 571 -13.46 -11.17 25.83
CA ASN A 571 -13.33 -10.11 24.81
C ASN A 571 -12.58 -8.88 25.35
N GLN A 572 -12.84 -8.47 26.57
CA GLN A 572 -12.31 -7.26 27.20
C GLN A 572 -10.80 -7.38 27.46
N TRP A 573 -10.40 -8.43 28.16
CA TRP A 573 -9.00 -8.61 28.54
C TRP A 573 -8.11 -9.06 27.38
N ALA A 574 -8.64 -9.86 26.45
CA ALA A 574 -7.93 -10.23 25.23
C ALA A 574 -7.59 -8.97 24.40
N THR A 575 -8.59 -8.09 24.19
CA THR A 575 -8.34 -6.85 23.47
C THR A 575 -7.46 -5.87 24.26
N SER A 576 -7.62 -5.82 25.59
CA SER A 576 -6.76 -4.99 26.46
C SER A 576 -5.30 -5.43 26.42
N SER A 577 -5.02 -6.74 26.37
CA SER A 577 -3.65 -7.26 26.21
C SER A 577 -2.99 -6.76 24.91
N LEU A 578 -3.76 -6.74 23.81
CA LEU A 578 -3.30 -6.17 22.55
C LEU A 578 -3.11 -4.65 22.66
N ALA A 579 -4.01 -3.96 23.36
CA ALA A 579 -3.89 -2.53 23.60
C ALA A 579 -2.66 -2.18 24.45
N PHE A 580 -2.34 -2.95 25.49
CA PHE A 580 -1.11 -2.77 26.29
C PHE A 580 0.16 -2.99 25.44
N LEU A 581 0.13 -3.94 24.51
CA LEU A 581 1.22 -4.11 23.55
C LEU A 581 1.43 -2.86 22.69
N THR A 582 0.33 -2.22 22.25
CA THR A 582 0.42 -0.95 21.49
C THR A 582 0.82 0.23 22.37
N VAL A 583 0.45 0.27 23.67
CA VAL A 583 0.93 1.26 24.64
C VAL A 583 2.46 1.17 24.79
N ALA A 584 3.01 -0.04 24.86
CA ALA A 584 4.47 -0.23 24.93
C ALA A 584 5.18 0.31 23.68
N MET A 585 4.54 0.26 22.52
CA MET A 585 5.10 0.76 21.26
C MET A 585 4.82 2.26 21.00
N LEU A 586 3.87 2.86 21.70
CA LEU A 586 3.45 4.26 21.52
C LEU A 586 4.57 5.29 21.64
N PRO A 587 5.55 5.19 22.56
CA PRO A 587 6.61 6.18 22.70
C PRO A 587 7.56 6.24 21.50
N PHE A 588 7.76 5.13 20.76
CA PHE A 588 8.82 5.03 19.76
C PHE A 588 8.69 6.00 18.59
N PRO A 589 7.54 6.24 17.95
CA PRO A 589 7.43 7.24 16.90
C PRO A 589 7.80 8.65 17.39
N TYR A 590 7.47 9.00 18.64
CA TYR A 590 7.85 10.27 19.25
C TYR A 590 9.35 10.35 19.57
N LEU A 591 9.93 9.27 20.12
CA LEU A 591 11.36 9.17 20.40
C LEU A 591 12.18 9.31 19.10
N PHE A 592 11.75 8.65 18.02
CA PHE A 592 12.42 8.79 16.72
C PHE A 592 12.22 10.17 16.10
N TYR A 593 11.06 10.81 16.31
CA TYR A 593 10.87 12.20 15.91
C TYR A 593 11.84 13.15 16.63
N ARG A 594 12.09 12.94 17.92
CA ARG A 594 12.93 13.82 18.75
C ARG A 594 14.43 13.53 18.64
N PHE A 595 14.80 12.24 18.58
CA PHE A 595 16.18 11.78 18.66
C PHE A 595 16.65 11.05 17.39
N GLY A 596 15.83 10.95 16.34
CA GLY A 596 16.09 10.18 15.13
C GLY A 596 17.42 10.55 14.48
N LYS A 597 17.73 11.82 14.36
CA LYS A 597 19.01 12.30 13.82
C LYS A 597 20.24 11.76 14.57
N ARG A 598 20.18 11.68 15.90
CA ARG A 598 21.29 11.12 16.71
C ARG A 598 21.39 9.61 16.53
N ILE A 599 20.27 8.92 16.42
CA ILE A 599 20.21 7.46 16.23
C ILE A 599 20.74 7.11 14.83
N ARG A 600 20.32 7.84 13.78
CA ARG A 600 20.81 7.63 12.41
C ARG A 600 22.31 7.86 12.27
N ALA A 601 22.88 8.80 12.99
CA ALA A 601 24.33 9.06 12.98
C ALA A 601 25.18 7.84 13.43
N HIS A 602 24.58 6.87 14.14
CA HIS A 602 25.23 5.62 14.54
C HIS A 602 24.87 4.42 13.65
N SER A 603 23.96 4.61 12.68
CA SER A 603 23.57 3.59 11.72
C SER A 603 24.59 3.48 10.60
N LYS A 604 24.82 2.24 10.12
CA LYS A 604 25.70 1.99 8.97
C LYS A 604 24.97 2.12 7.64
N MET A 605 23.64 2.00 7.62
CA MET A 605 22.82 1.95 6.40
C MET A 605 21.94 3.18 6.22
N ALA A 606 21.70 3.96 7.29
CA ALA A 606 20.91 5.19 7.20
C ALA A 606 21.77 6.39 6.79
N THR A 607 21.15 7.40 6.16
CA THR A 607 21.82 8.67 5.86
C THR A 607 22.19 9.40 7.13
N ALA A 608 23.46 9.74 7.28
CA ALA A 608 24.00 10.45 8.44
C ALA A 608 23.79 11.98 8.40
N ASP A 609 23.33 12.57 7.28
CA ASP A 609 23.23 14.02 7.04
C ASP A 609 22.08 14.73 7.74
#